data_3a8df553de22f13b1d93be495e05105e
#
_entry.id   3a8df553de22f13b1d93be495e05105e
#
_cell.length_a   1.000
_cell.length_b   1.000
_cell.length_c   1.000
_cell.angle_alpha   90.00
_cell.angle_beta   90.00
_cell.angle_gamma   90.00
#
_symmetry.space_group_name_H-M   'P 1'
#
loop_
_entity.id
_entity.type
_entity.pdbx_description
1 polymer ?
#
loop_
_entity_poly.entity_id
_entity_poly.type
_entity_poly.pdbx_seq_one_letter_code
_entity_poly.pdbx_strand_id
1 'polypeptide(L)'
;MNLMLLGAVEPEAAPIAIGAWCVAMLFFWLWWSRLRFARLLRDVPSTPIRGVFVGLVETTGRVEHDDPLIAPLSQTPCVQYGWSVREHWRRTQTYRDSKGKTQTRIVTGSDIVAAGGAEVDLRLRDETGAIIVRVNGASWTTKDTFSRTATLGDSLYHTQAPNRVVPGSTGRRSFSESSVPIGSIAWVMGNARIRPDGQALEIGSGGEEGVFMISLAGEGRHSFIARGLAITGLVLGTGCAIGAGIALGGVARRILPGFTEPQAALLPVAVSAALWFLLITVMWSFIVRNGAVRVRTRWERAASLVDVELRRRADLVPNLVVVTRASAAHETSIQRAVAELRAGAASEGIFRILIERYPTLTADGSFLLLQRQLTETESRIAQARIFEIQSRERLLERLQSFPEGLIARIMGVAHPPPALASPAPRSSLPERRSPG
;
A
#
# COMPACT_ATOMS: atom_id res chain seq x y z
N MET A 1 -23.51 46.39 34.80
CA MET A 1 -22.96 47.35 33.84
C MET A 1 -21.87 46.62 33.05
N ASN A 2 -22.20 45.70 32.13
CA ASN A 2 -21.21 45.09 31.19
C ASN A 2 -21.84 44.26 30.07
N LEU A 3 -23.14 44.38 29.80
CA LEU A 3 -23.77 43.71 28.63
C LEU A 3 -23.81 44.57 27.36
N MET A 4 -23.41 45.84 27.43
CA MET A 4 -23.41 46.77 26.26
C MET A 4 -22.09 46.77 25.46
N LEU A 5 -21.04 46.09 25.93
CA LEU A 5 -19.74 46.04 25.21
C LEU A 5 -19.63 44.92 24.16
N LEU A 6 -20.62 44.04 24.12
CA LEU A 6 -20.66 42.98 23.10
C LEU A 6 -21.16 43.44 21.70
N GLY A 7 -21.66 44.68 21.59
CA GLY A 7 -22.25 45.22 20.36
C GLY A 7 -21.30 45.91 19.37
N ALA A 8 -19.99 45.99 19.67
CA ALA A 8 -19.03 46.71 18.84
C ALA A 8 -17.91 45.86 18.25
N VAL A 9 -18.08 44.55 18.18
CA VAL A 9 -17.21 43.70 17.36
C VAL A 9 -17.54 43.98 15.91
N GLU A 10 -16.57 44.38 15.07
CA GLU A 10 -16.81 44.36 13.62
C GLU A 10 -17.43 42.99 13.29
N PRO A 11 -18.70 42.97 12.84
CA PRO A 11 -19.45 41.71 12.74
C PRO A 11 -18.77 40.69 11.79
N GLU A 12 -17.77 41.14 11.05
CA GLU A 12 -17.08 40.34 10.04
C GLU A 12 -15.79 39.65 10.53
N ALA A 13 -15.13 40.13 11.57
CA ALA A 13 -13.82 39.56 12.00
C ALA A 13 -13.95 38.17 12.66
N ALA A 14 -14.98 37.93 13.44
CA ALA A 14 -15.22 36.62 14.04
C ALA A 14 -15.58 35.54 12.99
N PRO A 15 -16.51 35.77 12.05
CA PRO A 15 -16.80 34.79 10.99
C PRO A 15 -15.60 34.56 10.06
N ILE A 16 -14.73 35.54 9.79
CA ILE A 16 -13.50 35.37 9.02
C ILE A 16 -12.55 34.44 9.76
N ALA A 17 -12.36 34.64 11.05
CA ALA A 17 -11.47 33.77 11.84
C ALA A 17 -12.01 32.32 11.94
N ILE A 18 -13.32 32.16 12.14
CA ILE A 18 -13.97 30.84 12.12
C ILE A 18 -13.81 30.18 10.76
N GLY A 19 -14.06 30.92 9.68
CA GLY A 19 -13.86 30.41 8.31
C GLY A 19 -12.41 29.96 8.04
N ALA A 20 -11.43 30.74 8.47
CA ALA A 20 -10.01 30.39 8.37
C ALA A 20 -9.66 29.13 9.17
N TRP A 21 -10.20 28.96 10.38
CA TRP A 21 -10.04 27.73 11.17
C TRP A 21 -10.71 26.51 10.52
N CYS A 22 -11.90 26.67 9.92
CA CYS A 22 -12.55 25.58 9.16
C CYS A 22 -11.68 25.13 7.98
N VAL A 23 -11.10 26.07 7.24
CA VAL A 23 -10.18 25.78 6.14
C VAL A 23 -8.88 25.12 6.67
N ALA A 24 -8.35 25.61 7.79
CA ALA A 24 -7.20 24.97 8.45
C ALA A 24 -7.49 23.50 8.82
N MET A 25 -8.69 23.20 9.33
CA MET A 25 -9.10 21.83 9.65
C MET A 25 -9.22 20.93 8.42
N LEU A 26 -9.66 21.45 7.27
CA LEU A 26 -9.65 20.69 6.00
C LEU A 26 -8.22 20.35 5.58
N PHE A 27 -7.28 21.28 5.66
CA PHE A 27 -5.88 21.02 5.38
C PHE A 27 -5.22 20.10 6.40
N PHE A 28 -5.63 20.18 7.67
CA PHE A 28 -5.22 19.24 8.71
C PHE A 28 -5.69 17.82 8.40
N TRP A 29 -6.94 17.64 8.00
CA TRP A 29 -7.47 16.34 7.58
C TRP A 29 -6.73 15.80 6.35
N LEU A 30 -6.42 16.66 5.37
CA LEU A 30 -5.61 16.30 4.20
C LEU A 30 -4.22 15.81 4.63
N TRP A 31 -3.53 16.59 5.47
CA TRP A 31 -2.22 16.21 6.02
C TRP A 31 -2.28 14.87 6.73
N TRP A 32 -3.22 14.71 7.64
CA TRP A 32 -3.37 13.51 8.44
C TRP A 32 -3.66 12.27 7.59
N SER A 33 -4.62 12.33 6.68
CA SER A 33 -5.00 11.22 5.80
C SER A 33 -3.85 10.80 4.89
N ARG A 34 -3.15 11.78 4.29
CA ARG A 34 -2.03 11.53 3.38
C ARG A 34 -0.78 11.01 4.09
N LEU A 35 -0.50 11.53 5.27
CA LEU A 35 0.62 11.05 6.08
C LEU A 35 0.39 9.60 6.56
N ARG A 36 -0.82 9.27 7.00
CA ARG A 36 -1.19 7.89 7.36
C ARG A 36 -1.03 6.94 6.18
N PHE A 37 -1.50 7.33 5.02
CA PHE A 37 -1.39 6.52 3.81
C PHE A 37 0.07 6.33 3.39
N ALA A 38 0.89 7.39 3.34
CA ALA A 38 2.31 7.30 3.01
C ALA A 38 3.10 6.41 3.99
N ARG A 39 2.71 6.41 5.27
CA ARG A 39 3.32 5.53 6.28
C ARG A 39 2.89 4.08 6.10
N LEU A 40 1.62 3.85 5.79
CA LEU A 40 1.11 2.50 5.53
C LEU A 40 1.88 1.82 4.39
N LEU A 41 2.08 2.54 3.28
CA LEU A 41 2.88 2.05 2.15
C LEU A 41 4.28 1.63 2.59
N ARG A 42 4.95 2.43 3.41
CA ARG A 42 6.31 2.16 3.88
C ARG A 42 6.40 1.03 4.91
N ASP A 43 5.31 0.78 5.65
CA ASP A 43 5.28 -0.22 6.72
C ASP A 43 5.06 -1.65 6.21
N VAL A 44 4.61 -1.82 4.95
CA VAL A 44 4.42 -3.13 4.31
C VAL A 44 5.69 -3.50 3.54
N PRO A 45 6.44 -4.53 3.93
CA PRO A 45 7.58 -5.01 3.14
C PRO A 45 7.08 -5.68 1.87
N SER A 46 7.80 -5.49 0.76
CA SER A 46 7.56 -6.22 -0.47
C SER A 46 7.86 -7.70 -0.27
N THR A 47 6.93 -8.56 -0.63
CA THR A 47 6.99 -10.00 -0.36
C THR A 47 6.96 -10.78 -1.68
N PRO A 48 7.86 -11.76 -1.90
CA PRO A 48 7.78 -12.67 -3.03
C PRO A 48 6.44 -13.42 -3.03
N ILE A 49 5.91 -13.75 -4.21
CA ILE A 49 4.58 -14.37 -4.34
C ILE A 49 4.46 -15.67 -3.54
N ARG A 50 5.49 -16.48 -3.52
CA ARG A 50 5.51 -17.73 -2.74
C ARG A 50 5.51 -17.50 -1.23
N GLY A 51 5.98 -16.34 -0.77
CA GLY A 51 6.01 -15.91 0.62
C GLY A 51 4.78 -15.13 1.07
N VAL A 52 3.74 -15.00 0.24
CA VAL A 52 2.50 -14.31 0.58
C VAL A 52 1.73 -15.09 1.65
N PHE A 53 1.33 -14.37 2.71
CA PHE A 53 0.53 -14.89 3.81
C PHE A 53 -0.79 -14.12 3.92
N VAL A 54 -1.75 -14.66 4.67
CA VAL A 54 -3.05 -14.01 4.89
C VAL A 54 -2.87 -12.65 5.57
N GLY A 55 -3.51 -11.62 5.00
CA GLY A 55 -3.47 -10.24 5.49
C GLY A 55 -2.98 -9.25 4.42
N LEU A 56 -2.67 -8.02 4.83
CA LEU A 56 -2.19 -6.98 3.92
C LEU A 56 -0.77 -7.31 3.46
N VAL A 57 -0.61 -7.45 2.15
CA VAL A 57 0.65 -7.79 1.47
C VAL A 57 0.93 -6.81 0.34
N GLU A 58 2.21 -6.69 0.06
CA GLU A 58 2.74 -6.00 -1.09
C GLU A 58 3.58 -6.97 -1.91
N THR A 59 3.34 -7.03 -3.21
CA THR A 59 4.08 -7.88 -4.13
C THR A 59 4.22 -7.25 -5.49
N THR A 60 5.24 -7.64 -6.22
CA THR A 60 5.51 -7.16 -7.58
C THR A 60 5.70 -8.36 -8.49
N GLY A 61 5.13 -8.31 -9.69
CA GLY A 61 5.25 -9.40 -10.65
C GLY A 61 4.81 -8.99 -12.04
N ARG A 62 4.97 -9.93 -12.96
CA ARG A 62 4.51 -9.80 -14.35
C ARG A 62 3.02 -10.14 -14.44
N VAL A 63 2.28 -9.30 -15.14
CA VAL A 63 0.85 -9.47 -15.40
C VAL A 63 0.65 -10.54 -16.48
N GLU A 64 -0.13 -11.58 -16.16
CA GLU A 64 -0.52 -12.65 -17.06
C GLU A 64 -2.03 -12.84 -17.04
N HIS A 65 -2.59 -13.25 -18.18
CA HIS A 65 -3.96 -13.69 -18.31
C HIS A 65 -4.09 -14.61 -19.53
N ASP A 66 -4.90 -15.68 -19.42
CA ASP A 66 -5.02 -16.67 -20.46
C ASP A 66 -5.93 -16.19 -21.62
N ASP A 67 -6.94 -15.35 -21.32
CA ASP A 67 -7.87 -14.73 -22.29
C ASP A 67 -7.95 -13.20 -22.00
N PRO A 68 -6.97 -12.39 -22.46
CA PRO A 68 -6.89 -10.98 -22.17
C PRO A 68 -7.96 -10.16 -22.89
N LEU A 69 -8.35 -9.04 -22.28
CA LEU A 69 -9.13 -8.02 -22.96
C LEU A 69 -8.32 -7.36 -24.07
N ILE A 70 -8.98 -6.88 -25.12
CA ILE A 70 -8.38 -6.06 -26.17
C ILE A 70 -8.85 -4.62 -25.98
N ALA A 71 -7.93 -3.72 -25.73
CA ALA A 71 -8.21 -2.30 -25.59
C ALA A 71 -8.72 -1.70 -26.91
N PRO A 72 -9.83 -0.96 -26.95
CA PRO A 72 -10.55 -0.64 -28.21
C PRO A 72 -9.82 0.34 -29.12
N LEU A 73 -8.99 1.25 -28.58
CA LEU A 73 -8.30 2.26 -29.39
C LEU A 73 -6.89 1.84 -29.78
N SER A 74 -6.12 1.28 -28.86
CA SER A 74 -4.74 0.83 -29.10
C SER A 74 -4.62 -0.59 -29.63
N GLN A 75 -5.68 -1.39 -29.55
CA GLN A 75 -5.70 -2.84 -29.86
C GLN A 75 -4.68 -3.64 -29.01
N THR A 76 -4.34 -3.13 -27.84
CA THR A 76 -3.37 -3.74 -26.94
C THR A 76 -4.01 -4.80 -26.07
N PRO A 77 -3.48 -6.04 -25.97
CA PRO A 77 -3.96 -7.04 -25.03
C PRO A 77 -3.63 -6.61 -23.59
N CYS A 78 -4.64 -6.58 -22.74
CA CYS A 78 -4.56 -6.01 -21.39
C CYS A 78 -5.51 -6.73 -20.42
N VAL A 79 -5.34 -6.50 -19.13
CA VAL A 79 -6.25 -6.97 -18.06
C VAL A 79 -7.21 -5.88 -17.60
N GLN A 80 -6.88 -4.63 -17.91
CA GLN A 80 -7.73 -3.48 -17.60
C GLN A 80 -7.48 -2.41 -18.66
N TYR A 81 -8.55 -1.76 -19.10
CA TYR A 81 -8.48 -0.55 -19.90
C TYR A 81 -9.57 0.45 -19.52
N GLY A 82 -9.28 1.71 -19.76
CA GLY A 82 -10.24 2.80 -19.70
C GLY A 82 -10.00 3.75 -20.85
N TRP A 83 -11.05 4.15 -21.55
CA TRP A 83 -10.96 5.10 -22.66
C TRP A 83 -11.97 6.21 -22.53
N SER A 84 -11.66 7.36 -23.10
CA SER A 84 -12.58 8.49 -23.19
C SER A 84 -12.39 9.28 -24.49
N VAL A 85 -13.49 9.82 -24.98
CA VAL A 85 -13.54 10.71 -26.14
C VAL A 85 -14.10 12.07 -25.65
N ARG A 86 -13.34 13.13 -25.90
CA ARG A 86 -13.70 14.49 -25.53
C ARG A 86 -13.89 15.32 -26.80
N GLU A 87 -15.08 15.92 -26.94
CA GLU A 87 -15.40 16.91 -28.00
C GLU A 87 -14.99 18.30 -27.54
N HIS A 88 -14.19 18.99 -28.34
CA HIS A 88 -13.79 20.37 -28.07
C HIS A 88 -14.84 21.34 -28.59
N TRP A 89 -15.19 22.33 -27.79
CA TRP A 89 -16.18 23.36 -28.15
C TRP A 89 -15.67 24.75 -27.88
N ARG A 90 -16.29 25.73 -28.62
CA ARG A 90 -16.06 27.16 -28.50
C ARG A 90 -17.42 27.86 -28.46
N ARG A 91 -17.70 28.57 -27.38
CA ARG A 91 -18.97 29.24 -27.15
C ARG A 91 -18.76 30.72 -26.87
N THR A 92 -19.69 31.56 -27.31
CA THR A 92 -19.74 32.96 -26.97
C THR A 92 -20.62 33.13 -25.75
N GLN A 93 -20.05 33.63 -24.66
CA GLN A 93 -20.80 33.93 -23.43
C GLN A 93 -20.91 35.43 -23.26
N THR A 94 -22.13 35.88 -23.14
CA THR A 94 -22.45 37.29 -22.86
C THR A 94 -22.66 37.45 -21.36
N TYR A 95 -21.98 38.40 -20.73
CA TYR A 95 -22.12 38.71 -19.32
C TYR A 95 -22.23 40.23 -19.12
N ARG A 96 -22.89 40.67 -18.05
CA ARG A 96 -22.99 42.05 -17.64
C ARG A 96 -21.90 42.34 -16.62
N ASP A 97 -21.07 43.36 -16.88
CA ASP A 97 -20.07 43.80 -15.93
C ASP A 97 -20.68 44.53 -14.73
N SER A 98 -19.90 44.86 -13.71
CA SER A 98 -20.33 45.58 -12.51
C SER A 98 -20.86 46.97 -12.80
N LYS A 99 -20.63 47.53 -14.00
CA LYS A 99 -21.12 48.81 -14.49
C LYS A 99 -22.37 48.70 -15.37
N GLY A 100 -22.97 47.48 -15.44
CA GLY A 100 -24.19 47.23 -16.20
C GLY A 100 -24.00 47.13 -17.72
N LYS A 101 -22.74 47.20 -18.24
CA LYS A 101 -22.44 47.10 -19.65
C LYS A 101 -22.37 45.63 -20.08
N THR A 102 -23.04 45.30 -21.16
CA THR A 102 -23.00 43.96 -21.76
C THR A 102 -21.64 43.72 -22.43
N GLN A 103 -20.95 42.71 -22.02
CA GLN A 103 -19.66 42.26 -22.61
C GLN A 103 -19.77 40.83 -23.12
N THR A 104 -19.03 40.52 -24.17
CA THR A 104 -19.00 39.21 -24.78
C THR A 104 -17.63 38.60 -24.66
N ARG A 105 -17.57 37.38 -24.13
CA ARG A 105 -16.34 36.62 -23.97
C ARG A 105 -16.45 35.27 -24.71
N ILE A 106 -15.38 34.89 -25.43
CA ILE A 106 -15.25 33.55 -26.00
C ILE A 106 -14.73 32.60 -24.91
N VAL A 107 -15.48 31.55 -24.67
CA VAL A 107 -15.13 30.48 -23.76
C VAL A 107 -14.88 29.20 -24.57
N THR A 108 -13.78 28.52 -24.31
CA THR A 108 -13.44 27.22 -24.92
C THR A 108 -13.42 26.15 -23.84
N GLY A 109 -13.75 24.92 -24.20
CA GLY A 109 -13.76 23.81 -23.28
C GLY A 109 -13.85 22.47 -24.03
N SER A 110 -14.02 21.40 -23.28
CA SER A 110 -14.26 20.07 -23.85
C SER A 110 -15.21 19.28 -22.98
N ASP A 111 -16.14 18.58 -23.62
CA ASP A 111 -17.10 17.69 -22.94
C ASP A 111 -16.80 16.23 -23.27
N ILE A 112 -16.96 15.33 -22.30
CA ILE A 112 -16.84 13.89 -22.56
C ILE A 112 -18.09 13.46 -23.31
N VAL A 113 -17.92 12.94 -24.50
CA VAL A 113 -19.03 12.47 -25.37
C VAL A 113 -19.17 10.96 -25.34
N ALA A 114 -18.12 10.25 -25.03
CA ALA A 114 -18.13 8.81 -24.80
C ALA A 114 -16.99 8.40 -23.86
N ALA A 115 -17.23 7.38 -23.07
CA ALA A 115 -16.21 6.77 -22.22
C ALA A 115 -16.61 5.33 -21.93
N GLY A 116 -15.63 4.48 -21.67
CA GLY A 116 -15.85 3.09 -21.30
C GLY A 116 -14.61 2.47 -20.69
N GLY A 117 -14.75 1.27 -20.17
CA GLY A 117 -13.66 0.52 -19.60
C GLY A 117 -14.12 -0.87 -19.22
N ALA A 118 -13.16 -1.77 -19.08
CA ALA A 118 -13.38 -3.12 -18.58
C ALA A 118 -12.15 -3.59 -17.80
N GLU A 119 -12.37 -4.53 -16.90
CA GLU A 119 -11.31 -5.16 -16.11
C GLU A 119 -11.61 -6.66 -15.93
N VAL A 120 -10.55 -7.45 -15.85
CA VAL A 120 -10.61 -8.88 -15.56
C VAL A 120 -9.61 -9.22 -14.47
N ASP A 121 -9.89 -10.26 -13.72
CA ASP A 121 -8.95 -10.79 -12.73
C ASP A 121 -7.62 -11.13 -13.40
N LEU A 122 -6.52 -10.89 -12.72
CA LEU A 122 -5.20 -11.14 -13.31
C LEU A 122 -4.42 -12.19 -12.53
N ARG A 123 -3.49 -12.82 -13.21
CA ARG A 123 -2.46 -13.65 -12.60
C ARG A 123 -1.19 -12.82 -12.51
N LEU A 124 -0.66 -12.66 -11.31
CA LEU A 124 0.63 -12.01 -11.08
C LEU A 124 1.68 -13.10 -10.91
N ARG A 125 2.78 -13.04 -11.66
CA ARG A 125 3.88 -14.00 -11.61
C ARG A 125 5.20 -13.32 -11.32
N ASP A 126 5.96 -13.89 -10.40
CA ASP A 126 7.37 -13.58 -10.16
C ASP A 126 8.25 -14.84 -10.33
N GLU A 127 9.53 -14.75 -9.98
CA GLU A 127 10.46 -15.89 -10.04
C GLU A 127 10.11 -17.03 -9.07
N THR A 128 9.30 -16.74 -8.05
CA THR A 128 8.97 -17.68 -6.97
C THR A 128 7.64 -18.41 -7.22
N GLY A 129 6.73 -17.83 -7.99
CA GLY A 129 5.43 -18.42 -8.25
C GLY A 129 4.44 -17.52 -8.96
N ALA A 130 3.16 -17.87 -8.85
CA ALA A 130 2.05 -17.07 -9.38
C ALA A 130 0.89 -17.02 -8.39
N ILE A 131 0.20 -15.88 -8.34
CA ILE A 131 -0.97 -15.64 -7.49
C ILE A 131 -2.09 -14.99 -8.30
N ILE A 132 -3.34 -15.32 -7.99
CA ILE A 132 -4.50 -14.66 -8.60
C ILE A 132 -4.79 -13.38 -7.82
N VAL A 133 -5.05 -12.30 -8.57
CA VAL A 133 -5.49 -11.01 -8.04
C VAL A 133 -6.91 -10.75 -8.50
N ARG A 134 -7.85 -10.69 -7.55
CA ARG A 134 -9.26 -10.36 -7.78
C ARG A 134 -9.42 -8.87 -7.79
N VAL A 135 -9.58 -8.29 -8.96
CA VAL A 135 -9.43 -6.83 -9.19
C VAL A 135 -10.60 -5.98 -8.70
N ASN A 136 -11.72 -6.60 -8.33
CA ASN A 136 -12.89 -5.86 -7.88
C ASN A 136 -12.58 -4.93 -6.69
N GLY A 137 -12.81 -3.62 -6.89
CA GLY A 137 -12.50 -2.58 -5.92
C GLY A 137 -11.05 -2.10 -5.91
N ALA A 138 -10.24 -2.46 -6.90
CA ALA A 138 -8.87 -1.99 -7.04
C ALA A 138 -8.79 -0.52 -7.49
N SER A 139 -7.85 0.23 -6.89
CA SER A 139 -7.41 1.52 -7.42
C SER A 139 -6.28 1.31 -8.41
N TRP A 140 -6.51 1.68 -9.67
CA TRP A 140 -5.56 1.45 -10.74
C TRP A 140 -4.65 2.64 -11.01
N THR A 141 -3.39 2.37 -11.25
CA THR A 141 -2.47 3.30 -11.91
C THR A 141 -1.97 2.66 -13.20
N THR A 142 -2.52 3.13 -14.29
CA THR A 142 -2.38 2.60 -15.62
C THR A 142 -1.33 3.34 -16.44
N LYS A 143 -1.03 2.84 -17.62
CA LYS A 143 -0.18 3.51 -18.61
C LYS A 143 -1.05 4.04 -19.75
N ASP A 144 -0.77 5.27 -20.20
CA ASP A 144 -1.41 5.79 -21.41
C ASP A 144 -0.95 4.96 -22.61
N THR A 145 -1.91 4.31 -23.27
CA THR A 145 -1.68 3.42 -24.42
C THR A 145 -2.08 4.07 -25.74
N PHE A 146 -3.00 5.04 -25.67
CA PHE A 146 -3.41 5.80 -26.86
C PHE A 146 -3.77 7.24 -26.48
N SER A 147 -3.26 8.19 -27.27
CA SER A 147 -3.64 9.61 -27.14
C SER A 147 -3.55 10.26 -28.53
N ARG A 148 -4.70 10.65 -29.09
CA ARG A 148 -4.76 11.31 -30.40
C ARG A 148 -5.92 12.28 -30.47
N THR A 149 -5.70 13.41 -31.15
CA THR A 149 -6.77 14.34 -31.51
C THR A 149 -7.10 14.17 -32.99
N ALA A 150 -8.39 13.98 -33.27
CA ALA A 150 -8.93 13.83 -34.61
C ALA A 150 -9.85 15.00 -34.97
N THR A 151 -9.94 15.31 -36.26
CA THR A 151 -10.86 16.31 -36.84
C THR A 151 -11.95 15.61 -37.66
N LEU A 152 -13.00 16.34 -38.05
CA LEU A 152 -14.13 15.82 -38.81
C LEU A 152 -13.76 14.99 -40.03
N GLY A 153 -12.62 15.28 -40.71
CA GLY A 153 -12.12 14.52 -41.87
C GLY A 153 -11.34 13.24 -41.53
N ASP A 154 -11.08 12.98 -40.23
CA ASP A 154 -10.36 11.78 -39.82
C ASP A 154 -11.38 10.65 -39.52
N SER A 155 -11.11 9.44 -40.01
CA SER A 155 -11.95 8.27 -39.75
C SER A 155 -12.12 7.98 -38.25
N LEU A 156 -11.10 8.27 -37.45
CA LEU A 156 -11.12 8.11 -36.00
C LEU A 156 -12.19 9.00 -35.34
N TYR A 157 -12.50 10.20 -35.91
CA TYR A 157 -13.50 11.11 -35.35
C TYR A 157 -14.88 10.45 -35.19
N HIS A 158 -15.21 9.51 -36.08
CA HIS A 158 -16.51 8.84 -36.12
C HIS A 158 -16.53 7.51 -35.36
N THR A 159 -15.38 7.04 -34.88
CA THR A 159 -15.28 5.79 -34.10
C THR A 159 -15.54 6.04 -32.62
N GLN A 160 -16.06 5.06 -31.91
CA GLN A 160 -16.22 4.99 -30.44
C GLN A 160 -17.02 6.17 -29.80
N ALA A 161 -17.61 7.05 -30.57
CA ALA A 161 -18.38 8.17 -30.05
C ALA A 161 -19.79 8.23 -30.66
N PRO A 162 -20.80 8.56 -29.89
CA PRO A 162 -22.13 8.78 -30.44
C PRO A 162 -22.13 9.98 -31.38
N ASN A 163 -22.99 9.99 -32.40
CA ASN A 163 -23.22 11.13 -33.28
C ASN A 163 -23.94 12.29 -32.55
N ARG A 164 -23.52 12.58 -31.32
CA ARG A 164 -24.10 13.64 -30.50
C ARG A 164 -23.44 14.95 -30.86
N VAL A 165 -24.25 15.90 -31.29
CA VAL A 165 -23.79 17.27 -31.53
C VAL A 165 -23.61 18.00 -30.20
N VAL A 166 -22.36 18.40 -29.92
CA VAL A 166 -22.05 19.29 -28.81
C VAL A 166 -22.24 20.74 -29.28
N PRO A 167 -23.09 21.57 -28.66
CA PRO A 167 -23.29 22.95 -29.06
C PRO A 167 -21.98 23.73 -29.06
N GLY A 168 -21.67 24.37 -30.20
CA GLY A 168 -20.42 25.11 -30.38
C GLY A 168 -19.21 24.21 -30.64
N SER A 169 -19.39 22.96 -31.07
CA SER A 169 -18.30 22.05 -31.42
C SER A 169 -17.35 22.71 -32.42
N THR A 170 -16.07 22.47 -32.20
CA THR A 170 -14.98 22.87 -33.14
C THR A 170 -14.66 21.78 -34.17
N GLY A 171 -15.39 20.66 -34.17
CA GLY A 171 -15.09 19.53 -35.02
C GLY A 171 -13.78 18.81 -34.66
N ARG A 172 -13.33 18.94 -33.40
CA ARG A 172 -12.12 18.27 -32.88
C ARG A 172 -12.49 17.37 -31.71
N ARG A 173 -12.00 16.14 -31.75
CA ARG A 173 -12.15 15.15 -30.68
C ARG A 173 -10.79 14.67 -30.19
N SER A 174 -10.61 14.64 -28.87
CA SER A 174 -9.44 14.01 -28.25
C SER A 174 -9.83 12.62 -27.75
N PHE A 175 -9.12 11.63 -28.22
CA PHE A 175 -9.23 10.22 -27.83
C PHE A 175 -8.09 9.91 -26.87
N SER A 176 -8.42 9.36 -25.72
CA SER A 176 -7.45 8.89 -24.75
C SER A 176 -7.83 7.50 -24.27
N GLU A 177 -6.82 6.65 -24.13
CA GLU A 177 -6.95 5.32 -23.55
C GLU A 177 -5.76 5.05 -22.66
N SER A 178 -6.04 4.46 -21.52
CA SER A 178 -5.02 3.95 -20.61
C SER A 178 -5.32 2.49 -20.27
N SER A 179 -4.29 1.69 -20.13
CA SER A 179 -4.47 0.26 -19.87
C SER A 179 -3.36 -0.33 -19.00
N VAL A 180 -3.56 -1.58 -18.60
CA VAL A 180 -2.57 -2.46 -17.99
C VAL A 180 -2.28 -3.60 -18.94
N PRO A 181 -1.25 -3.47 -19.81
CA PRO A 181 -0.91 -4.48 -20.81
C PRO A 181 -0.44 -5.80 -20.18
N ILE A 182 -0.71 -6.91 -20.87
CA ILE A 182 -0.13 -8.21 -20.56
C ILE A 182 1.40 -8.13 -20.65
N GLY A 183 2.09 -8.84 -19.75
CA GLY A 183 3.54 -8.87 -19.67
C GLY A 183 4.18 -7.66 -18.97
N SER A 184 3.40 -6.62 -18.62
CA SER A 184 3.91 -5.51 -17.84
C SER A 184 4.21 -5.94 -16.39
N ILE A 185 5.13 -5.23 -15.74
CA ILE A 185 5.42 -5.42 -14.33
C ILE A 185 4.44 -4.55 -13.54
N ALA A 186 3.63 -5.19 -12.69
CA ALA A 186 2.70 -4.50 -11.81
C ALA A 186 3.09 -4.68 -10.35
N TRP A 187 3.00 -3.60 -9.60
CA TRP A 187 3.04 -3.55 -8.15
C TRP A 187 1.61 -3.66 -7.63
N VAL A 188 1.38 -4.59 -6.71
CA VAL A 188 0.08 -4.87 -6.13
C VAL A 188 0.18 -4.79 -4.61
N MET A 189 -0.69 -4.00 -4.00
CA MET A 189 -0.89 -3.95 -2.56
C MET A 189 -2.35 -4.24 -2.27
N GLY A 190 -2.62 -5.32 -1.53
CA GLY A 190 -3.98 -5.77 -1.23
C GLY A 190 -4.03 -6.79 -0.12
N ASN A 191 -5.22 -7.25 0.21
CA ASN A 191 -5.41 -8.24 1.25
C ASN A 191 -5.35 -9.66 0.66
N ALA A 192 -4.35 -10.43 1.08
CA ALA A 192 -4.26 -11.84 0.73
C ALA A 192 -5.19 -12.66 1.63
N ARG A 193 -5.96 -13.53 1.02
CA ARG A 193 -6.92 -14.42 1.69
C ARG A 193 -6.90 -15.80 1.08
N ILE A 194 -7.39 -16.79 1.83
CA ILE A 194 -7.56 -18.15 1.32
C ILE A 194 -8.73 -18.14 0.34
N ARG A 195 -8.53 -18.75 -0.83
CA ARG A 195 -9.62 -18.94 -1.81
C ARG A 195 -10.75 -19.76 -1.22
N PRO A 196 -11.97 -19.63 -1.77
CA PRO A 196 -13.09 -20.45 -1.35
C PRO A 196 -12.86 -21.97 -1.53
N ASP A 197 -11.98 -22.37 -2.45
CA ASP A 197 -11.56 -23.76 -2.67
C ASP A 197 -10.62 -24.30 -1.58
N GLY A 198 -10.14 -23.46 -0.66
CA GLY A 198 -9.27 -23.81 0.44
C GLY A 198 -7.83 -24.19 0.08
N GLN A 199 -7.47 -24.21 -1.21
CA GLN A 199 -6.18 -24.77 -1.68
C GLN A 199 -5.10 -23.74 -1.92
N ALA A 200 -5.44 -22.46 -2.16
CA ALA A 200 -4.48 -21.44 -2.51
C ALA A 200 -4.88 -20.06 -1.98
N LEU A 201 -3.92 -19.13 -2.00
CA LEU A 201 -4.16 -17.72 -1.68
C LEU A 201 -4.56 -16.93 -2.94
N GLU A 202 -5.34 -15.87 -2.72
CA GLU A 202 -5.63 -14.82 -3.70
C GLU A 202 -5.47 -13.47 -3.05
N ILE A 203 -5.16 -12.43 -3.84
CA ILE A 203 -5.13 -11.03 -3.38
C ILE A 203 -6.39 -10.34 -3.86
N GLY A 204 -6.99 -9.50 -3.03
CA GLY A 204 -8.18 -8.74 -3.40
C GLY A 204 -8.45 -7.58 -2.46
N SER A 205 -9.63 -6.97 -2.64
CA SER A 205 -10.16 -5.97 -1.72
C SER A 205 -10.54 -6.59 -0.39
N GLY A 206 -10.55 -5.79 0.67
CA GLY A 206 -10.94 -6.20 2.02
C GLY A 206 -9.81 -6.00 3.02
N GLY A 207 -10.05 -6.42 4.27
CA GLY A 207 -9.15 -6.19 5.39
C GLY A 207 -9.41 -4.86 6.10
N GLU A 208 -8.90 -4.74 7.33
CA GLU A 208 -9.13 -3.59 8.22
C GLU A 208 -8.60 -2.26 7.66
N GLU A 209 -7.63 -2.31 6.75
CA GLU A 209 -6.95 -1.12 6.26
C GLU A 209 -7.58 -0.55 4.97
N GLY A 210 -8.47 -1.30 4.31
CA GLY A 210 -9.25 -0.84 3.16
C GLY A 210 -8.41 -0.38 1.95
N VAL A 211 -7.14 -0.82 1.84
CA VAL A 211 -6.24 -0.45 0.75
C VAL A 211 -6.14 -1.58 -0.25
N PHE A 212 -6.52 -1.29 -1.50
CA PHE A 212 -6.29 -2.20 -2.61
C PHE A 212 -5.87 -1.41 -3.84
N MET A 213 -4.63 -1.60 -4.27
CA MET A 213 -4.01 -0.83 -5.35
C MET A 213 -3.24 -1.74 -6.30
N ILE A 214 -3.36 -1.44 -7.59
CA ILE A 214 -2.60 -2.08 -8.67
C ILE A 214 -1.94 -0.97 -9.49
N SER A 215 -0.62 -0.95 -9.58
CA SER A 215 0.13 0.16 -10.16
C SER A 215 1.25 -0.31 -11.08
N LEU A 216 1.32 0.27 -12.27
CA LEU A 216 2.47 0.14 -13.17
C LEU A 216 3.59 1.13 -12.82
N ALA A 217 3.34 2.10 -11.95
CA ALA A 217 4.31 3.14 -11.58
C ALA A 217 5.15 2.79 -10.33
N GLY A 218 4.87 1.63 -9.71
CA GLY A 218 5.55 1.18 -8.49
C GLY A 218 5.14 1.93 -7.22
N GLU A 219 5.66 1.49 -6.07
CA GLU A 219 5.40 2.07 -4.73
C GLU A 219 5.90 3.51 -4.61
N GLY A 220 7.10 3.80 -5.12
CA GLY A 220 7.81 5.06 -4.91
C GLY A 220 7.02 6.30 -5.32
N ARG A 221 6.29 6.23 -6.45
CA ARG A 221 5.47 7.35 -6.94
C ARG A 221 4.31 7.66 -6.00
N HIS A 222 3.62 6.64 -5.50
CA HIS A 222 2.48 6.84 -4.60
C HIS A 222 2.91 7.41 -3.25
N SER A 223 4.01 6.92 -2.68
CA SER A 223 4.56 7.42 -1.43
C SER A 223 5.07 8.86 -1.56
N PHE A 224 5.71 9.22 -2.69
CA PHE A 224 6.18 10.57 -2.98
C PHE A 224 5.01 11.57 -3.08
N ILE A 225 3.98 11.26 -3.88
CA ILE A 225 2.78 12.11 -4.03
C ILE A 225 2.07 12.29 -2.68
N ALA A 226 1.89 11.21 -1.92
CA ALA A 226 1.22 11.27 -0.64
C ALA A 226 1.98 12.16 0.36
N ARG A 227 3.32 12.08 0.39
CA ARG A 227 4.15 12.96 1.24
C ARG A 227 4.09 14.42 0.78
N GLY A 228 4.16 14.67 -0.53
CA GLY A 228 4.03 16.02 -1.08
C GLY A 228 2.71 16.65 -0.69
N LEU A 229 1.59 15.97 -0.85
CA LEU A 229 0.26 16.44 -0.44
C LEU A 229 0.15 16.63 1.08
N ALA A 230 0.77 15.78 1.89
CA ALA A 230 0.81 15.95 3.33
C ALA A 230 1.56 17.24 3.71
N ILE A 231 2.74 17.49 3.14
CA ILE A 231 3.52 18.72 3.40
C ILE A 231 2.71 19.95 2.98
N THR A 232 2.10 19.93 1.79
CA THR A 232 1.25 21.03 1.30
C THR A 232 0.09 21.31 2.27
N GLY A 233 -0.60 20.26 2.75
CA GLY A 233 -1.67 20.40 3.74
C GLY A 233 -1.18 21.02 5.04
N LEU A 234 0.01 20.61 5.54
CA LEU A 234 0.59 21.17 6.75
C LEU A 234 0.92 22.66 6.59
N VAL A 235 1.56 23.04 5.48
CA VAL A 235 1.98 24.44 5.22
C VAL A 235 0.76 25.35 5.08
N LEU A 236 -0.21 24.96 4.24
CA LEU A 236 -1.42 25.75 4.02
C LEU A 236 -2.29 25.84 5.28
N GLY A 237 -2.43 24.71 6.02
CA GLY A 237 -3.17 24.71 7.29
C GLY A 237 -2.54 25.62 8.34
N THR A 238 -1.21 25.65 8.42
CA THR A 238 -0.48 26.56 9.32
C THR A 238 -0.68 28.02 8.92
N GLY A 239 -0.65 28.32 7.63
CA GLY A 239 -0.95 29.67 7.14
C GLY A 239 -2.36 30.12 7.49
N CYS A 240 -3.36 29.26 7.33
CA CYS A 240 -4.75 29.54 7.69
C CYS A 240 -4.93 29.74 9.21
N ALA A 241 -4.27 28.93 10.05
CA ALA A 241 -4.34 29.07 11.52
C ALA A 241 -3.72 30.40 11.99
N ILE A 242 -2.58 30.81 11.41
CA ILE A 242 -1.96 32.10 11.69
C ILE A 242 -2.87 33.23 11.22
N GLY A 243 -3.44 33.12 9.99
CA GLY A 243 -4.38 34.10 9.45
C GLY A 243 -5.62 34.30 10.32
N ALA A 244 -6.15 33.21 10.90
CA ALA A 244 -7.23 33.26 11.87
C ALA A 244 -6.84 34.02 13.14
N GLY A 245 -5.63 33.82 13.65
CA GLY A 245 -5.08 34.58 14.78
C GLY A 245 -4.96 36.07 14.48
N ILE A 246 -4.52 36.45 13.27
CA ILE A 246 -4.44 37.84 12.82
C ILE A 246 -5.84 38.49 12.77
N ALA A 247 -6.84 37.80 12.21
CA ALA A 247 -8.21 38.26 12.18
C ALA A 247 -8.78 38.51 13.59
N LEU A 248 -8.47 37.62 14.54
CA LEU A 248 -8.85 37.79 15.96
C LEU A 248 -8.08 38.92 16.66
N GLY A 249 -6.91 39.32 16.20
CA GLY A 249 -6.11 40.42 16.77
C GLY A 249 -6.87 41.75 16.79
N GLY A 250 -7.67 42.05 15.76
CA GLY A 250 -8.55 43.21 15.73
C GLY A 250 -9.63 43.17 16.84
N VAL A 251 -10.18 42.00 17.11
CA VAL A 251 -11.16 41.77 18.18
C VAL A 251 -10.51 41.89 19.55
N ALA A 252 -9.34 41.27 19.73
CA ALA A 252 -8.61 41.27 21.01
C ALA A 252 -8.22 42.68 21.48
N ARG A 253 -7.83 43.57 20.57
CA ARG A 253 -7.51 44.98 20.88
C ARG A 253 -8.69 45.71 21.55
N ARG A 254 -9.92 45.35 21.23
CA ARG A 254 -11.13 45.99 21.79
C ARG A 254 -11.54 45.37 23.14
N ILE A 255 -11.30 44.07 23.31
CA ILE A 255 -11.75 43.31 24.52
C ILE A 255 -10.74 43.38 25.66
N LEU A 256 -9.46 43.59 25.36
CA LEU A 256 -8.36 43.59 26.34
C LEU A 256 -7.70 44.99 26.46
N PRO A 257 -8.37 45.98 27.06
CA PRO A 257 -7.89 47.36 27.13
C PRO A 257 -6.64 47.57 27.99
N GLY A 258 -6.22 46.56 28.75
CA GLY A 258 -5.02 46.62 29.61
C GLY A 258 -3.70 46.19 28.90
N PHE A 259 -3.77 45.74 27.65
CA PHE A 259 -2.59 45.31 26.89
C PHE A 259 -2.09 46.44 25.97
N THR A 260 -0.76 46.55 25.80
CA THR A 260 -0.19 47.44 24.80
C THR A 260 -0.63 47.03 23.38
N GLU A 261 -0.69 47.98 22.44
CA GLU A 261 -1.06 47.76 21.03
C GLU A 261 -0.44 46.52 20.40
N PRO A 262 0.92 46.29 20.49
CA PRO A 262 1.51 45.11 19.89
C PRO A 262 1.13 43.80 20.64
N GLN A 263 0.94 43.86 21.96
CA GLN A 263 0.54 42.66 22.73
C GLN A 263 -0.86 42.18 22.40
N ALA A 264 -1.82 43.10 22.28
CA ALA A 264 -3.19 42.78 21.89
C ALA A 264 -3.30 42.20 20.47
N ALA A 265 -2.38 42.56 19.57
CA ALA A 265 -2.32 41.98 18.23
C ALA A 265 -1.66 40.61 18.18
N LEU A 266 -0.58 40.41 18.94
CA LEU A 266 0.24 39.20 18.88
C LEU A 266 -0.36 38.04 19.70
N LEU A 267 -1.05 38.33 20.80
CA LEU A 267 -1.60 37.29 21.69
C LEU A 267 -2.53 36.31 20.97
N PRO A 268 -3.54 36.70 20.17
CA PRO A 268 -4.40 35.76 19.47
C PRO A 268 -3.65 34.96 18.39
N VAL A 269 -2.64 35.55 17.75
CA VAL A 269 -1.78 34.85 16.79
C VAL A 269 -0.98 33.77 17.52
N ALA A 270 -0.38 34.08 18.66
CA ALA A 270 0.40 33.15 19.46
C ALA A 270 -0.48 32.00 20.00
N VAL A 271 -1.67 32.31 20.51
CA VAL A 271 -2.65 31.32 20.99
C VAL A 271 -3.11 30.42 19.86
N SER A 272 -3.48 30.99 18.70
CA SER A 272 -3.91 30.22 17.54
C SER A 272 -2.81 29.30 17.02
N ALA A 273 -1.57 29.81 16.91
CA ALA A 273 -0.41 29.02 16.51
C ALA A 273 -0.09 27.90 17.53
N ALA A 274 -0.16 28.20 18.84
CA ALA A 274 0.08 27.21 19.89
C ALA A 274 -0.95 26.09 19.87
N LEU A 275 -2.25 26.42 19.73
CA LEU A 275 -3.32 25.44 19.61
C LEU A 275 -3.15 24.55 18.35
N TRP A 276 -2.79 25.17 17.23
CA TRP A 276 -2.52 24.46 16.01
C TRP A 276 -1.33 23.50 16.14
N PHE A 277 -0.23 23.97 16.73
CA PHE A 277 0.95 23.15 16.97
C PHE A 277 0.69 22.00 17.94
N LEU A 278 -0.07 22.27 18.99
CA LEU A 278 -0.51 21.24 19.93
C LEU A 278 -1.33 20.16 19.23
N LEU A 279 -2.31 20.56 18.40
CA LEU A 279 -3.15 19.64 17.64
C LEU A 279 -2.31 18.74 16.72
N ILE A 280 -1.37 19.34 15.96
CA ILE A 280 -0.46 18.59 15.08
C ILE A 280 0.38 17.61 15.90
N THR A 281 0.97 18.05 17.01
CA THR A 281 1.85 17.23 17.84
C THR A 281 1.11 16.05 18.45
N VAL A 282 -0.07 16.28 19.00
CA VAL A 282 -0.92 15.21 19.57
C VAL A 282 -1.29 14.21 18.50
N MET A 283 -1.80 14.68 17.36
CA MET A 283 -2.25 13.78 16.31
C MET A 283 -1.09 13.04 15.64
N TRP A 284 0.05 13.71 15.47
CA TRP A 284 1.27 13.07 14.98
C TRP A 284 1.75 11.97 15.93
N SER A 285 1.69 12.20 17.25
CA SER A 285 2.01 11.19 18.28
C SER A 285 1.10 9.97 18.17
N PHE A 286 -0.20 10.15 17.93
CA PHE A 286 -1.12 9.05 17.65
C PHE A 286 -0.77 8.26 16.38
N ILE A 287 -0.39 8.96 15.29
CA ILE A 287 0.03 8.30 14.05
C ILE A 287 1.29 7.45 14.29
N VAL A 288 2.26 7.98 15.03
CA VAL A 288 3.51 7.27 15.37
C VAL A 288 3.21 6.03 16.21
N ARG A 289 2.41 6.18 17.27
CA ARG A 289 2.03 5.07 18.14
C ARG A 289 1.30 3.97 17.37
N ASN A 290 0.26 4.33 16.62
CA ASN A 290 -0.51 3.36 15.85
C ASN A 290 0.33 2.69 14.75
N GLY A 291 1.28 3.41 14.16
CA GLY A 291 2.27 2.86 13.24
C GLY A 291 3.15 1.82 13.91
N ALA A 292 3.72 2.14 15.07
CA ALA A 292 4.57 1.22 15.82
C ALA A 292 3.82 -0.04 16.26
N VAL A 293 2.57 0.11 16.74
CA VAL A 293 1.71 -1.03 17.09
C VAL A 293 1.46 -1.93 15.88
N ARG A 294 1.14 -1.37 14.71
CA ARG A 294 0.91 -2.17 13.48
C ARG A 294 2.15 -2.96 13.08
N VAL A 295 3.32 -2.32 13.06
CA VAL A 295 4.57 -3.01 12.70
C VAL A 295 4.90 -4.10 13.70
N ARG A 296 4.67 -3.86 15.00
CA ARG A 296 4.82 -4.87 16.05
C ARG A 296 3.89 -6.07 15.86
N THR A 297 2.61 -5.82 15.66
CA THR A 297 1.63 -6.90 15.42
C THR A 297 1.97 -7.70 14.16
N ARG A 298 2.51 -7.04 13.12
CA ARG A 298 2.98 -7.73 11.91
C ARG A 298 4.16 -8.65 12.21
N TRP A 299 5.14 -8.20 12.97
CA TRP A 299 6.26 -9.04 13.40
C TRP A 299 5.77 -10.22 14.24
N GLU A 300 4.87 -10.02 15.20
CA GLU A 300 4.28 -11.10 16.02
C GLU A 300 3.56 -12.15 15.16
N ARG A 301 2.83 -11.71 14.13
CA ARG A 301 2.20 -12.61 13.14
C ARG A 301 3.25 -13.36 12.32
N ALA A 302 4.30 -12.68 11.88
CA ALA A 302 5.40 -13.30 11.12
C ALA A 302 6.11 -14.38 11.94
N ALA A 303 6.39 -14.13 13.21
CA ALA A 303 6.96 -15.10 14.12
C ALA A 303 6.04 -16.33 14.31
N SER A 304 4.75 -16.11 14.48
CA SER A 304 3.75 -17.20 14.57
C SER A 304 3.71 -18.07 13.30
N LEU A 305 3.89 -17.45 12.12
CA LEU A 305 3.94 -18.20 10.85
C LEU A 305 5.15 -19.15 10.78
N VAL A 306 6.31 -18.71 11.25
CA VAL A 306 7.48 -19.59 11.34
C VAL A 306 7.18 -20.80 12.22
N ASP A 307 6.54 -20.61 13.37
CA ASP A 307 6.16 -21.70 14.28
C ASP A 307 5.16 -22.66 13.63
N VAL A 308 4.19 -22.16 12.86
CA VAL A 308 3.21 -22.99 12.14
C VAL A 308 3.90 -23.88 11.10
N GLU A 309 4.80 -23.31 10.28
CA GLU A 309 5.51 -24.07 9.26
C GLU A 309 6.50 -25.08 9.88
N LEU A 310 7.12 -24.75 11.00
CA LEU A 310 7.96 -25.69 11.75
C LEU A 310 7.14 -26.86 12.32
N ARG A 311 5.94 -26.62 12.85
CA ARG A 311 5.04 -27.70 13.30
C ARG A 311 4.61 -28.56 12.12
N ARG A 312 4.21 -27.95 10.99
CA ARG A 312 3.86 -28.69 9.77
C ARG A 312 5.01 -29.61 9.33
N ARG A 313 6.26 -29.11 9.37
CA ARG A 313 7.43 -29.94 9.10
C ARG A 313 7.54 -31.10 10.07
N ALA A 314 7.36 -30.84 11.37
CA ALA A 314 7.42 -31.88 12.41
C ALA A 314 6.35 -32.97 12.21
N ASP A 315 5.16 -32.60 11.74
CA ASP A 315 4.05 -33.52 11.44
C ASP A 315 4.30 -34.39 10.20
N LEU A 316 5.10 -33.92 9.24
CA LEU A 316 5.45 -34.68 8.03
C LEU A 316 6.54 -35.74 8.29
N VAL A 317 7.40 -35.52 9.28
CA VAL A 317 8.54 -36.44 9.59
C VAL A 317 8.06 -37.85 9.99
N PRO A 318 7.04 -38.06 10.83
CA PRO A 318 6.55 -39.39 11.14
C PRO A 318 6.05 -40.18 9.91
N ASN A 319 5.44 -39.48 8.93
CA ASN A 319 4.97 -40.10 7.69
C ASN A 319 6.13 -40.64 6.86
N LEU A 320 7.29 -39.96 6.88
CA LEU A 320 8.52 -40.47 6.24
C LEU A 320 8.97 -41.78 6.86
N VAL A 321 8.88 -41.92 8.18
CA VAL A 321 9.21 -43.17 8.90
C VAL A 321 8.33 -44.32 8.46
N VAL A 322 7.01 -44.06 8.30
CA VAL A 322 6.07 -45.09 7.89
C VAL A 322 6.35 -45.56 6.45
N VAL A 323 6.55 -44.63 5.52
CA VAL A 323 6.78 -44.91 4.10
C VAL A 323 8.14 -45.62 3.92
N THR A 324 9.20 -45.19 4.60
CA THR A 324 10.52 -45.81 4.50
C THR A 324 10.59 -47.16 5.18
N ARG A 325 9.87 -47.41 6.29
CA ARG A 325 9.79 -48.72 6.95
C ARG A 325 9.11 -49.79 6.08
N ALA A 326 8.16 -49.40 5.24
CA ALA A 326 7.52 -50.33 4.33
C ALA A 326 8.50 -50.92 3.29
N SER A 327 9.56 -50.15 2.93
CA SER A 327 10.55 -50.53 1.92
C SER A 327 11.84 -51.14 2.50
N ALA A 328 12.14 -50.88 3.79
CA ALA A 328 13.41 -51.32 4.39
C ALA A 328 13.26 -51.56 5.92
N ALA A 329 12.85 -52.76 6.27
CA ALA A 329 12.29 -53.09 7.59
C ALA A 329 13.21 -52.95 8.82
N HIS A 330 14.53 -52.80 8.76
CA HIS A 330 15.37 -52.73 9.98
C HIS A 330 16.71 -51.99 9.84
N GLU A 331 16.82 -50.86 9.18
CA GLU A 331 18.14 -50.24 9.01
C GLU A 331 18.37 -48.99 9.88
N THR A 332 19.48 -49.00 10.64
CA THR A 332 19.94 -47.90 11.52
C THR A 332 20.18 -46.58 10.75
N SER A 333 20.44 -46.68 9.43
CA SER A 333 20.63 -45.48 8.57
C SER A 333 19.36 -44.66 8.39
N ILE A 334 18.17 -45.28 8.27
CA ILE A 334 16.87 -44.59 8.18
C ILE A 334 16.55 -43.94 9.51
N GLN A 335 16.83 -44.61 10.64
CA GLN A 335 16.61 -44.02 11.96
C GLN A 335 17.48 -42.77 12.17
N ARG A 336 18.74 -42.81 11.69
CA ARG A 336 19.64 -41.64 11.73
C ARG A 336 19.15 -40.52 10.84
N ALA A 337 18.75 -40.80 9.61
CA ALA A 337 18.19 -39.79 8.69
C ALA A 337 16.95 -39.09 9.26
N VAL A 338 16.07 -39.86 9.90
CA VAL A 338 14.89 -39.33 10.59
C VAL A 338 15.27 -38.47 11.81
N ALA A 339 16.27 -38.91 12.59
CA ALA A 339 16.76 -38.12 13.72
C ALA A 339 17.38 -36.78 13.26
N GLU A 340 18.14 -36.80 12.16
CA GLU A 340 18.69 -35.57 11.55
C GLU A 340 17.62 -34.64 11.03
N LEU A 341 16.56 -35.17 10.40
CA LEU A 341 15.39 -34.35 10.00
C LEU A 341 14.68 -33.74 11.20
N ARG A 342 14.50 -34.48 12.29
CA ARG A 342 13.92 -33.94 13.54
C ARG A 342 14.81 -32.88 14.16
N ALA A 343 16.13 -33.03 14.06
CA ALA A 343 17.11 -32.06 14.54
C ALA A 343 17.20 -30.78 13.65
N GLY A 344 16.46 -30.71 12.56
CA GLY A 344 16.43 -29.53 11.70
C GLY A 344 17.40 -29.56 10.52
N ALA A 345 17.98 -30.69 10.17
CA ALA A 345 18.80 -30.82 8.96
C ALA A 345 17.95 -30.61 7.68
N ALA A 346 18.60 -30.11 6.62
CA ALA A 346 17.94 -29.88 5.35
C ALA A 346 17.46 -31.19 4.73
N SER A 347 16.19 -31.23 4.31
CA SER A 347 15.54 -32.44 3.79
C SER A 347 16.18 -32.94 2.48
N GLU A 348 16.63 -32.01 1.62
CA GLU A 348 17.22 -32.35 0.33
C GLU A 348 18.43 -33.24 0.40
N GLY A 349 19.36 -32.93 1.31
CA GLY A 349 20.54 -33.75 1.54
C GLY A 349 20.21 -35.18 2.03
N ILE A 350 19.22 -35.27 2.90
CA ILE A 350 18.77 -36.55 3.47
C ILE A 350 18.04 -37.39 2.43
N PHE A 351 17.15 -36.78 1.62
CA PHE A 351 16.50 -37.48 0.52
C PHE A 351 17.49 -38.01 -0.52
N ARG A 352 18.53 -37.24 -0.85
CA ARG A 352 19.57 -37.69 -1.78
C ARG A 352 20.29 -38.93 -1.26
N ILE A 353 20.67 -38.94 0.01
CA ILE A 353 21.32 -40.12 0.65
C ILE A 353 20.35 -41.32 0.66
N LEU A 354 19.07 -41.10 0.94
CA LEU A 354 18.08 -42.19 0.95
C LEU A 354 17.86 -42.78 -0.46
N ILE A 355 17.78 -41.95 -1.49
CA ILE A 355 17.60 -42.36 -2.89
C ILE A 355 18.85 -43.11 -3.39
N GLU A 356 20.06 -42.61 -3.11
CA GLU A 356 21.31 -43.28 -3.49
C GLU A 356 21.42 -44.70 -2.86
N ARG A 357 20.91 -44.83 -1.63
CA ARG A 357 21.00 -46.11 -0.90
C ARG A 357 19.85 -47.08 -1.20
N TYR A 358 18.69 -46.51 -1.51
CA TYR A 358 17.43 -47.27 -1.80
C TYR A 358 16.77 -46.77 -3.09
N PRO A 359 17.29 -47.14 -4.26
CA PRO A 359 16.77 -46.65 -5.52
C PRO A 359 15.29 -47.06 -5.78
N THR A 360 14.83 -48.11 -5.12
CA THR A 360 13.42 -48.56 -5.20
C THR A 360 12.43 -47.53 -4.62
N LEU A 361 12.86 -46.65 -3.71
CA LEU A 361 12.03 -45.58 -3.14
C LEU A 361 11.58 -44.55 -4.21
N THR A 362 12.33 -44.41 -5.28
CA THR A 362 11.95 -43.48 -6.39
C THR A 362 10.73 -43.99 -7.18
N ALA A 363 10.40 -45.26 -7.10
CA ALA A 363 9.19 -45.83 -7.71
C ALA A 363 7.96 -45.71 -6.82
N ASP A 364 8.14 -45.37 -5.52
CA ASP A 364 7.01 -45.21 -4.59
C ASP A 364 6.41 -43.80 -4.69
N GLY A 365 5.18 -43.74 -5.17
CA GLY A 365 4.43 -42.47 -5.31
C GLY A 365 4.26 -41.74 -3.98
N SER A 366 4.10 -42.44 -2.86
CA SER A 366 3.95 -41.86 -1.53
C SER A 366 5.24 -41.19 -1.06
N PHE A 367 6.40 -41.80 -1.35
CA PHE A 367 7.71 -41.22 -1.06
C PHE A 367 7.93 -39.92 -1.86
N LEU A 368 7.66 -39.96 -3.16
CA LEU A 368 7.79 -38.76 -4.01
C LEU A 368 6.86 -37.61 -3.59
N LEU A 369 5.63 -37.94 -3.19
CA LEU A 369 4.69 -36.95 -2.67
C LEU A 369 5.22 -36.32 -1.38
N LEU A 370 5.72 -37.14 -0.45
CA LEU A 370 6.25 -36.66 0.81
C LEU A 370 7.54 -35.82 0.63
N GLN A 371 8.41 -36.24 -0.30
CA GLN A 371 9.60 -35.46 -0.68
C GLN A 371 9.19 -34.06 -1.18
N ARG A 372 8.20 -33.97 -2.07
CA ARG A 372 7.69 -32.69 -2.55
C ARG A 372 7.11 -31.83 -1.42
N GLN A 373 6.31 -32.43 -0.54
CA GLN A 373 5.72 -31.72 0.60
C GLN A 373 6.77 -31.19 1.57
N LEU A 374 7.81 -31.96 1.88
CA LEU A 374 8.90 -31.52 2.75
C LEU A 374 9.74 -30.42 2.08
N THR A 375 10.09 -30.57 0.82
CA THR A 375 10.83 -29.53 0.08
C THR A 375 10.02 -28.22 0.00
N GLU A 376 8.72 -28.31 -0.25
CA GLU A 376 7.82 -27.15 -0.24
C GLU A 376 7.77 -26.51 1.15
N THR A 377 7.63 -27.31 2.20
CA THR A 377 7.57 -26.81 3.58
C THR A 377 8.88 -26.12 3.98
N GLU A 378 10.04 -26.65 3.61
CA GLU A 378 11.32 -25.99 3.85
C GLU A 378 11.46 -24.65 3.11
N SER A 379 11.00 -24.58 1.87
CA SER A 379 10.94 -23.34 1.12
C SER A 379 10.02 -22.31 1.82
N ARG A 380 8.88 -22.74 2.36
CA ARG A 380 7.96 -21.88 3.11
C ARG A 380 8.58 -21.40 4.44
N ILE A 381 9.27 -22.28 5.17
CA ILE A 381 10.01 -21.92 6.39
C ILE A 381 11.07 -20.87 6.08
N ALA A 382 11.85 -21.04 5.01
CA ALA A 382 12.87 -20.07 4.61
C ALA A 382 12.26 -18.70 4.32
N GLN A 383 11.12 -18.64 3.59
CA GLN A 383 10.42 -17.40 3.28
C GLN A 383 9.77 -16.77 4.51
N ALA A 384 9.15 -17.57 5.39
CA ALA A 384 8.58 -17.08 6.64
C ALA A 384 9.66 -16.44 7.54
N ARG A 385 10.86 -17.03 7.60
CA ARG A 385 12.01 -16.46 8.33
C ARG A 385 12.48 -15.14 7.70
N ILE A 386 12.58 -15.06 6.37
CA ILE A 386 12.95 -13.81 5.70
C ILE A 386 11.92 -12.72 6.03
N PHE A 387 10.65 -13.04 5.98
CA PHE A 387 9.56 -12.11 6.32
C PHE A 387 9.59 -11.68 7.80
N GLU A 388 9.89 -12.60 8.71
CA GLU A 388 10.07 -12.30 10.14
C GLU A 388 11.26 -11.37 10.35
N ILE A 389 12.42 -11.65 9.74
CA ILE A 389 13.62 -10.80 9.84
C ILE A 389 13.33 -9.39 9.31
N GLN A 390 12.73 -9.27 8.13
CA GLN A 390 12.38 -7.97 7.56
C GLN A 390 11.38 -7.20 8.43
N SER A 391 10.37 -7.89 8.97
CA SER A 391 9.39 -7.27 9.86
C SER A 391 10.03 -6.80 11.17
N ARG A 392 10.99 -7.56 11.70
CA ARG A 392 11.77 -7.22 12.89
C ARG A 392 12.68 -6.02 12.64
N GLU A 393 13.39 -6.00 11.52
CA GLU A 393 14.25 -4.87 11.12
C GLU A 393 13.44 -3.58 10.98
N ARG A 394 12.27 -3.63 10.34
CA ARG A 394 11.36 -2.48 10.25
C ARG A 394 10.90 -1.99 11.62
N LEU A 395 10.62 -2.89 12.55
CA LEU A 395 10.25 -2.52 13.91
C LEU A 395 11.43 -1.85 14.64
N LEU A 396 12.63 -2.40 14.55
CA LEU A 396 13.83 -1.83 15.16
C LEU A 396 14.17 -0.45 14.56
N GLU A 397 14.12 -0.30 13.25
CA GLU A 397 14.31 0.99 12.56
C GLU A 397 13.34 2.05 13.10
N ARG A 398 12.08 1.69 13.29
CA ARG A 398 11.07 2.59 13.87
C ARG A 398 11.35 2.98 15.30
N LEU A 399 11.77 2.03 16.13
CA LEU A 399 12.08 2.26 17.54
C LEU A 399 13.38 3.05 17.77
N GLN A 400 14.30 3.01 16.79
CA GLN A 400 15.58 3.73 16.83
C GLN A 400 15.50 5.11 16.15
N SER A 401 14.52 5.34 15.28
CA SER A 401 14.39 6.61 14.56
C SER A 401 13.97 7.75 15.51
N PHE A 402 14.69 8.89 15.42
CA PHE A 402 14.27 10.12 16.12
C PHE A 402 13.35 10.94 15.20
N PRO A 403 12.29 11.55 15.71
CA PRO A 403 11.78 11.52 17.10
C PRO A 403 10.75 10.41 17.37
N GLU A 404 10.48 9.53 16.40
CA GLU A 404 9.44 8.49 16.50
C GLU A 404 9.73 7.50 17.64
N GLY A 405 10.98 7.07 17.81
CA GLY A 405 11.39 6.16 18.88
C GLY A 405 11.18 6.73 20.29
N LEU A 406 11.37 8.05 20.46
CA LEU A 406 11.10 8.71 21.73
C LEU A 406 9.61 8.62 22.09
N ILE A 407 8.74 8.92 21.13
CA ILE A 407 7.29 8.85 21.32
C ILE A 407 6.83 7.41 21.59
N ALA A 408 7.38 6.44 20.83
CA ALA A 408 7.06 5.03 21.04
C ALA A 408 7.43 4.56 22.46
N ARG A 409 8.55 5.06 23.02
CA ARG A 409 8.97 4.78 24.41
C ARG A 409 8.02 5.40 25.42
N ILE A 410 7.70 6.69 25.29
CA ILE A 410 6.78 7.41 26.18
C ILE A 410 5.40 6.74 26.18
N MET A 411 4.93 6.25 25.04
CA MET A 411 3.62 5.60 24.88
C MET A 411 3.64 4.07 25.15
N GLY A 412 4.72 3.51 25.69
CA GLY A 412 4.79 2.11 26.15
C GLY A 412 4.87 1.06 25.04
N VAL A 413 5.18 1.44 23.80
CA VAL A 413 5.25 0.49 22.66
C VAL A 413 6.68 -0.04 22.42
N ALA A 414 7.67 0.48 23.13
CA ALA A 414 9.09 0.36 22.84
C ALA A 414 9.79 -0.89 23.41
N HIS A 415 9.11 -2.01 23.59
CA HIS A 415 9.80 -3.25 23.95
C HIS A 415 10.42 -3.85 22.68
N PRO A 416 11.77 -3.93 22.59
CA PRO A 416 12.40 -4.58 21.45
C PRO A 416 11.98 -6.05 21.42
N PRO A 417 11.77 -6.62 20.22
CA PRO A 417 11.48 -8.03 20.09
C PRO A 417 12.66 -8.85 20.66
N PRO A 418 12.40 -10.03 21.27
CA PRO A 418 13.47 -10.89 21.72
C PRO A 418 14.42 -11.18 20.56
N ALA A 419 15.71 -11.30 20.87
CA ALA A 419 16.69 -11.71 19.88
C ALA A 419 16.27 -13.07 19.31
N LEU A 420 16.24 -13.20 17.97
CA LEU A 420 16.06 -14.50 17.34
C LEU A 420 17.09 -15.44 17.94
N ALA A 421 16.66 -16.60 18.46
CA ALA A 421 17.59 -17.65 18.83
C ALA A 421 18.39 -18.00 17.57
N SER A 422 19.66 -17.61 17.56
CA SER A 422 20.57 -18.01 16.47
C SER A 422 20.50 -19.53 16.40
N PRO A 423 20.32 -20.15 15.22
CA PRO A 423 20.47 -21.58 15.13
C PRO A 423 21.84 -21.89 15.73
N ALA A 424 21.88 -22.78 16.73
CA ALA A 424 23.10 -23.14 17.45
C ALA A 424 24.22 -23.36 16.43
N PRO A 425 25.41 -22.76 16.63
CA PRO A 425 26.51 -22.97 15.71
C PRO A 425 26.69 -24.49 15.57
N ARG A 426 26.71 -24.97 14.32
CA ARG A 426 26.99 -26.37 14.04
C ARG A 426 28.21 -26.74 14.86
N SER A 427 28.05 -27.62 15.86
CA SER A 427 29.17 -28.18 16.59
C SER A 427 30.14 -28.69 15.54
N SER A 428 31.32 -28.09 15.47
CA SER A 428 32.44 -28.58 14.67
C SER A 428 32.54 -30.07 14.93
N LEU A 429 32.40 -30.87 13.88
CA LEU A 429 32.70 -32.30 13.92
C LEU A 429 34.07 -32.46 14.59
N PRO A 430 34.21 -33.34 15.58
CA PRO A 430 35.52 -33.59 16.17
C PRO A 430 36.46 -34.06 15.06
N GLU A 431 37.56 -33.33 14.87
CA GLU A 431 38.68 -33.71 14.01
C GLU A 431 39.06 -35.15 14.32
N ARG A 432 38.92 -36.05 13.37
CA ARG A 432 39.44 -37.41 13.44
C ARG A 432 40.94 -37.28 13.59
N ARG A 433 41.46 -37.49 14.81
CA ARG A 433 42.88 -37.78 15.00
C ARG A 433 43.17 -39.05 14.25
N SER A 434 44.02 -38.98 13.22
CA SER A 434 44.66 -40.12 12.57
C SER A 434 45.49 -40.86 13.61
N PRO A 435 45.39 -42.21 13.73
CA PRO A 435 46.35 -42.99 14.52
C PRO A 435 47.68 -42.97 13.80
N GLY A 436 48.76 -42.64 14.54
CA GLY A 436 50.10 -42.76 14.12
C GLY A 436 50.55 -44.25 14.12
#